data_6da6794a743084ec3e3e88e865088e21
#
_entry.id   6da6794a743084ec3e3e88e865088e21
#
_cell.length_a   1.000
_cell.length_b   1.000
_cell.length_c   1.000
_cell.angle_alpha   90.00
_cell.angle_beta   90.00
_cell.angle_gamma   90.00
#
_symmetry.space_group_name_H-M   'P 1'
#
loop_
_entity.id
_entity.type
_entity.pdbx_description
1 polymer ?
#
loop_
_entity_poly.entity_id
_entity_poly.type
_entity_poly.pdbx_seq_one_letter_code
_entity_poly.pdbx_strand_id
1 'polypeptide(L)'
;MKNGEQTQKPLTFQRNAKGVQEVLSMKFDTLDFEGEWAEAFGVPERRGVWFIWGNTGNGKTSFVMQLCKELCRFGRVAYDSLEEGACLTMQNTLRRFRMQDVNRRFLLLDYEPLEQLSLRMDRRKSPDFYVIDSFQYTQMTYAQYIRFKEAHRDKLLIFISHAAGKNPDGRSAKKVAYDASLKIYVEGYRAFLATFKKVNEAEKAAEAALA
;
A
#
# COMPACT_ATOMS: atom_id res chain seq x y z
N MET A 1 18.66 17.67 46.43
CA MET A 1 17.52 17.58 45.47
C MET A 1 17.71 18.68 44.44
N LYS A 2 18.15 18.34 43.25
CA LYS A 2 18.26 19.30 42.14
C LYS A 2 17.16 18.96 41.15
N ASN A 3 16.15 19.85 41.04
CA ASN A 3 15.08 19.77 40.06
C ASN A 3 15.69 19.96 38.65
N GLY A 4 15.64 18.95 37.81
CA GLY A 4 15.99 19.06 36.39
C GLY A 4 14.82 19.73 35.67
N GLU A 5 14.94 21.01 35.40
CA GLU A 5 14.08 21.73 34.48
C GLU A 5 14.33 21.16 33.06
N GLN A 6 13.37 20.41 32.55
CA GLN A 6 13.34 20.07 31.11
C GLN A 6 12.97 21.35 30.34
N THR A 7 13.98 22.03 29.82
CA THR A 7 13.79 23.14 28.88
C THR A 7 13.16 22.59 27.60
N GLN A 8 11.86 22.78 27.44
CA GLN A 8 11.17 22.54 26.19
C GLN A 8 11.78 23.45 25.13
N LYS A 9 12.31 22.86 24.04
CA LYS A 9 12.74 23.63 22.87
C LYS A 9 11.56 24.46 22.36
N PRO A 10 11.76 25.75 22.04
CA PRO A 10 10.71 26.60 21.51
C PRO A 10 10.17 26.01 20.20
N LEU A 11 8.85 25.96 20.07
CA LEU A 11 8.17 25.57 18.82
C LEU A 11 8.57 26.56 17.73
N THR A 12 9.34 26.10 16.76
CA THR A 12 9.69 26.88 15.55
C THR A 12 8.59 26.70 14.53
N PHE A 13 8.07 27.82 13.99
CA PHE A 13 7.10 27.79 12.90
C PHE A 13 7.71 27.16 11.64
N GLN A 14 7.17 26.03 11.20
CA GLN A 14 7.53 25.42 9.93
C GLN A 14 6.60 25.92 8.81
N ARG A 15 7.17 26.50 7.78
CA ARG A 15 6.41 26.99 6.62
C ARG A 15 6.03 25.81 5.73
N ASN A 16 4.90 25.16 6.04
CA ASN A 16 4.38 24.01 5.29
C ASN A 16 3.44 24.39 4.13
N ALA A 17 3.12 25.70 3.97
CA ALA A 17 2.26 26.18 2.89
C ALA A 17 3.04 26.30 1.60
N LYS A 18 2.48 25.76 0.51
CA LYS A 18 3.01 25.83 -0.86
C LYS A 18 2.05 26.57 -1.77
N GLY A 19 2.59 27.40 -2.66
CA GLY A 19 1.80 28.03 -3.70
C GLY A 19 1.46 27.04 -4.81
N VAL A 20 0.40 27.32 -5.59
CA VAL A 20 -0.04 26.45 -6.69
C VAL A 20 1.08 26.18 -7.68
N GLN A 21 1.80 27.23 -8.12
CA GLN A 21 2.91 27.08 -9.07
C GLN A 21 4.06 26.23 -8.52
N GLU A 22 4.33 26.33 -7.20
CA GLU A 22 5.33 25.49 -6.55
C GLU A 22 4.92 24.00 -6.63
N VAL A 23 3.65 23.68 -6.33
CA VAL A 23 3.13 22.32 -6.40
C VAL A 23 3.17 21.78 -7.83
N LEU A 24 2.77 22.58 -8.83
CA LEU A 24 2.80 22.17 -10.25
C LEU A 24 4.22 21.92 -10.76
N SER A 25 5.23 22.55 -10.18
CA SER A 25 6.64 22.33 -10.55
C SER A 25 7.29 21.15 -9.80
N MET A 26 6.63 20.54 -8.83
CA MET A 26 7.17 19.40 -8.09
C MET A 26 7.27 18.17 -8.98
N LYS A 27 8.38 17.45 -8.84
CA LYS A 27 8.55 16.13 -9.47
C LYS A 27 8.20 15.05 -8.47
N PHE A 28 7.36 14.13 -8.89
CA PHE A 28 6.98 12.96 -8.10
C PHE A 28 7.64 11.70 -8.68
N ASP A 29 8.04 10.78 -7.81
CA ASP A 29 8.53 9.47 -8.19
C ASP A 29 7.30 8.57 -8.43
N THR A 30 7.15 8.07 -9.66
CA THR A 30 5.97 7.36 -10.14
C THR A 30 6.27 5.93 -10.56
N LEU A 31 5.23 5.11 -10.68
CA LEU A 31 5.28 3.77 -11.23
C LEU A 31 4.72 3.83 -12.66
N ASP A 32 5.60 3.80 -13.64
CA ASP A 32 5.25 3.86 -15.06
C ASP A 32 4.90 2.45 -15.55
N PHE A 33 3.70 1.99 -15.19
CA PHE A 33 3.17 0.72 -15.62
C PHE A 33 2.97 0.65 -17.12
N GLU A 34 2.90 -0.56 -17.66
CA GLU A 34 2.66 -0.82 -19.08
C GLU A 34 1.46 -1.78 -19.26
N GLY A 35 0.86 -1.78 -20.46
CA GLY A 35 -0.26 -2.68 -20.82
C GLY A 35 -1.45 -2.57 -19.87
N GLU A 36 -2.04 -3.70 -19.50
CA GLU A 36 -3.23 -3.77 -18.62
C GLU A 36 -3.03 -3.10 -17.27
N TRP A 37 -1.81 -3.07 -16.73
CA TRP A 37 -1.49 -2.38 -15.49
C TRP A 37 -1.56 -0.86 -15.64
N ALA A 38 -1.10 -0.31 -16.78
CA ALA A 38 -1.22 1.12 -17.07
C ALA A 38 -2.68 1.52 -17.26
N GLU A 39 -3.47 0.70 -17.98
CA GLU A 39 -4.91 0.93 -18.16
C GLU A 39 -5.67 0.91 -16.83
N ALA A 40 -5.26 0.00 -15.92
CA ALA A 40 -5.90 -0.14 -14.62
C ALA A 40 -5.47 0.95 -13.63
N PHE A 41 -4.20 1.26 -13.51
CA PHE A 41 -3.64 2.09 -12.43
C PHE A 41 -3.22 3.49 -12.87
N GLY A 42 -3.07 3.74 -14.18
CA GLY A 42 -2.45 4.95 -14.67
C GLY A 42 -1.00 5.06 -14.23
N VAL A 43 -0.62 6.23 -13.77
CA VAL A 43 0.76 6.55 -13.29
C VAL A 43 0.70 6.94 -11.80
N PRO A 44 0.59 5.97 -10.87
CA PRO A 44 0.50 6.27 -9.46
C PRO A 44 1.87 6.62 -8.87
N GLU A 45 1.85 7.35 -7.74
CA GLU A 45 3.08 7.58 -6.98
C GLU A 45 3.66 6.26 -6.46
N ARG A 46 5.00 6.18 -6.44
CA ARG A 46 5.79 5.02 -5.98
C ARG A 46 5.70 4.79 -4.46
N ARG A 47 5.06 5.69 -3.73
CA ARG A 47 4.93 5.68 -2.27
C ARG A 47 3.50 6.00 -1.86
N GLY A 48 3.21 5.78 -0.57
CA GLY A 48 1.88 6.00 -0.02
C GLY A 48 1.20 4.71 0.42
N VAL A 49 -0.11 4.66 0.35
CA VAL A 49 -0.88 3.51 0.83
C VAL A 49 -1.85 3.02 -0.23
N TRP A 50 -1.79 1.72 -0.52
CA TRP A 50 -2.80 1.01 -1.30
C TRP A 50 -3.55 0.06 -0.38
N PHE A 51 -4.83 -0.13 -0.63
CA PHE A 51 -5.68 -0.99 0.16
C PHE A 51 -6.47 -1.95 -0.72
N ILE A 52 -6.26 -3.25 -0.51
CA ILE A 52 -6.85 -4.33 -1.30
C ILE A 52 -7.76 -5.13 -0.38
N TRP A 53 -9.02 -5.32 -0.74
CA TRP A 53 -9.92 -6.12 0.06
C TRP A 53 -10.82 -7.01 -0.79
N GLY A 54 -11.38 -8.03 -0.18
CA GLY A 54 -12.31 -8.96 -0.82
C GLY A 54 -12.60 -10.16 0.08
N ASN A 55 -13.66 -10.87 -0.22
CA ASN A 55 -14.02 -12.07 0.52
C ASN A 55 -12.99 -13.20 0.32
N THR A 56 -12.94 -14.14 1.26
CA THR A 56 -12.09 -15.33 1.15
C THR A 56 -12.44 -16.12 -0.12
N GLY A 57 -11.43 -16.68 -0.77
CA GLY A 57 -11.60 -17.45 -2.02
C GLY A 57 -11.85 -16.62 -3.30
N ASN A 58 -11.90 -15.30 -3.23
CA ASN A 58 -12.17 -14.44 -4.40
C ASN A 58 -10.92 -14.04 -5.22
N GLY A 59 -9.76 -14.62 -4.95
CA GLY A 59 -8.56 -14.42 -5.74
C GLY A 59 -7.66 -13.27 -5.29
N LYS A 60 -7.80 -12.72 -4.07
CA LYS A 60 -6.92 -11.67 -3.54
C LYS A 60 -5.44 -12.02 -3.67
N THR A 61 -5.04 -13.17 -3.11
CA THR A 61 -3.64 -13.64 -3.14
C THR A 61 -3.13 -13.80 -4.58
N SER A 62 -3.98 -14.30 -5.48
CA SER A 62 -3.65 -14.43 -6.91
C SER A 62 -3.38 -13.09 -7.57
N PHE A 63 -4.23 -12.11 -7.32
CA PHE A 63 -4.05 -10.75 -7.82
C PHE A 63 -2.80 -10.10 -7.23
N VAL A 64 -2.61 -10.22 -5.91
CA VAL A 64 -1.48 -9.58 -5.21
C VAL A 64 -0.14 -10.19 -5.63
N MET A 65 -0.05 -11.50 -5.89
CA MET A 65 1.19 -12.11 -6.40
C MET A 65 1.57 -11.58 -7.78
N GLN A 66 0.59 -11.38 -8.66
CA GLN A 66 0.82 -10.75 -9.97
C GLN A 66 1.26 -9.30 -9.81
N LEU A 67 0.61 -8.55 -8.94
CA LEU A 67 0.98 -7.17 -8.60
C LEU A 67 2.41 -7.11 -8.02
N CYS A 68 2.77 -7.98 -7.09
CA CYS A 68 4.13 -8.07 -6.54
C CYS A 68 5.17 -8.34 -7.64
N LYS A 69 4.85 -9.25 -8.59
CA LYS A 69 5.74 -9.56 -9.71
C LYS A 69 5.95 -8.34 -10.59
N GLU A 70 4.90 -7.58 -10.86
CA GLU A 70 4.98 -6.33 -11.64
C GLU A 70 5.75 -5.25 -10.87
N LEU A 71 5.47 -5.04 -9.58
CA LEU A 71 6.21 -4.10 -8.72
C LEU A 71 7.71 -4.42 -8.65
N CYS A 72 8.09 -5.69 -8.78
CA CYS A 72 9.51 -6.09 -8.87
C CYS A 72 10.25 -5.49 -10.08
N ARG A 73 9.56 -4.96 -11.09
CA ARG A 73 10.19 -4.20 -12.20
C ARG A 73 10.75 -2.87 -11.70
N PHE A 74 10.08 -2.27 -10.73
CA PHE A 74 10.39 -0.94 -10.22
C PHE A 74 11.28 -0.95 -8.97
N GLY A 75 11.23 -2.00 -8.15
CA GLY A 75 11.98 -2.06 -6.92
C GLY A 75 11.91 -3.42 -6.23
N ARG A 76 12.23 -3.44 -4.95
CA ARG A 76 12.16 -4.65 -4.14
C ARG A 76 10.85 -4.69 -3.36
N VAL A 77 10.23 -5.87 -3.33
CA VAL A 77 8.98 -6.14 -2.63
C VAL A 77 9.26 -7.02 -1.41
N ALA A 78 8.75 -6.65 -0.26
CA ALA A 78 8.59 -7.53 0.89
C ALA A 78 7.11 -7.86 1.07
N TYR A 79 6.80 -9.13 1.12
CA TYR A 79 5.45 -9.64 1.37
C TYR A 79 5.43 -10.28 2.75
N ASP A 80 4.75 -9.65 3.68
CA ASP A 80 4.58 -10.16 5.05
C ASP A 80 3.29 -10.97 5.15
N SER A 81 3.45 -12.28 5.30
CA SER A 81 2.35 -13.23 5.41
C SER A 81 2.00 -13.45 6.88
N LEU A 82 1.20 -12.56 7.44
CA LEU A 82 0.75 -12.63 8.83
C LEU A 82 -0.38 -13.64 9.07
N GLU A 83 -1.04 -14.10 8.02
CA GLU A 83 -2.16 -15.03 8.11
C GLU A 83 -1.72 -16.48 7.88
N GLU A 84 -0.97 -16.74 6.83
CA GLU A 84 -0.60 -18.11 6.42
C GLU A 84 0.88 -18.45 6.66
N GLY A 85 1.76 -17.45 6.68
CA GLY A 85 3.20 -17.65 6.78
C GLY A 85 3.82 -18.41 5.60
N ALA A 86 4.98 -18.99 5.84
CA ALA A 86 5.71 -19.81 4.88
C ALA A 86 5.20 -21.25 4.89
N CYS A 87 4.03 -21.50 4.31
CA CYS A 87 3.34 -22.80 4.28
C CYS A 87 3.30 -23.43 2.88
N LEU A 88 2.79 -24.66 2.79
CA LEU A 88 2.65 -25.37 1.51
C LEU A 88 1.75 -24.63 0.51
N THR A 89 0.66 -24.02 0.98
CA THR A 89 -0.25 -23.19 0.15
C THR A 89 0.50 -22.02 -0.45
N MET A 90 1.28 -21.29 0.35
CA MET A 90 2.12 -20.20 -0.11
C MET A 90 3.18 -20.69 -1.10
N GLN A 91 3.86 -21.80 -0.82
CA GLN A 91 4.84 -22.40 -1.74
C GLN A 91 4.21 -22.71 -3.11
N ASN A 92 3.01 -23.31 -3.12
CA ASN A 92 2.30 -23.64 -4.37
C ASN A 92 1.86 -22.34 -5.10
N THR A 93 1.48 -21.31 -4.37
CA THR A 93 1.15 -19.99 -4.93
C THR A 93 2.37 -19.37 -5.60
N LEU A 94 3.52 -19.35 -4.92
CA LEU A 94 4.78 -18.84 -5.48
C LEU A 94 5.19 -19.59 -6.77
N ARG A 95 5.03 -20.93 -6.81
CA ARG A 95 5.28 -21.74 -8.02
C ARG A 95 4.31 -21.37 -9.15
N ARG A 96 3.00 -21.30 -8.86
CA ARG A 96 1.95 -20.98 -9.84
C ARG A 96 2.19 -19.65 -10.56
N PHE A 97 2.62 -18.63 -9.82
CA PHE A 97 2.92 -17.31 -10.38
C PHE A 97 4.38 -17.14 -10.82
N ARG A 98 5.17 -18.22 -10.78
CA ARG A 98 6.57 -18.22 -11.19
C ARG A 98 7.38 -17.12 -10.50
N MET A 99 7.21 -16.97 -9.17
CA MET A 99 7.88 -15.93 -8.40
C MET A 99 9.41 -16.12 -8.34
N GLN A 100 9.93 -17.30 -8.71
CA GLN A 100 11.37 -17.52 -8.92
C GLN A 100 11.98 -16.59 -9.97
N ASP A 101 11.19 -16.09 -10.93
CA ASP A 101 11.66 -15.15 -11.97
C ASP A 101 12.10 -13.82 -11.36
N VAL A 102 11.57 -13.46 -10.19
CA VAL A 102 11.86 -12.23 -9.43
C VAL A 102 12.52 -12.47 -8.08
N ASN A 103 13.09 -13.65 -7.86
CA ASN A 103 13.67 -14.12 -6.60
C ASN A 103 14.59 -13.11 -5.88
N ARG A 104 15.40 -12.33 -6.63
CA ARG A 104 16.30 -11.31 -6.05
C ARG A 104 15.59 -10.03 -5.60
N ARG A 105 14.35 -9.82 -6.01
CA ARG A 105 13.55 -8.61 -5.77
C ARG A 105 12.33 -8.85 -4.92
N PHE A 106 11.91 -10.10 -4.74
CA PHE A 106 10.79 -10.50 -3.89
C PHE A 106 11.30 -11.19 -2.63
N LEU A 107 10.79 -10.78 -1.47
CA LEU A 107 11.07 -11.37 -0.16
C LEU A 107 9.75 -11.77 0.48
N LEU A 108 9.61 -13.04 0.86
CA LEU A 108 8.54 -13.48 1.75
C LEU A 108 9.02 -13.33 3.20
N LEU A 109 8.25 -12.64 4.00
CA LEU A 109 8.42 -12.53 5.45
C LEU A 109 7.42 -13.47 6.13
N ASP A 110 7.89 -14.20 7.12
CA ASP A 110 7.14 -15.26 7.79
C ASP A 110 6.70 -14.78 9.17
N TYR A 111 5.44 -14.30 9.27
CA TYR A 111 4.85 -13.74 10.49
C TYR A 111 5.71 -12.64 11.15
N GLU A 112 6.24 -11.69 10.38
CA GLU A 112 7.08 -10.64 10.95
C GLU A 112 6.23 -9.61 11.72
N PRO A 113 6.41 -9.44 13.04
CA PRO A 113 5.65 -8.45 13.82
C PRO A 113 5.89 -7.03 13.32
N LEU A 114 4.90 -6.14 13.44
CA LEU A 114 4.97 -4.76 12.94
C LEU A 114 6.18 -3.97 13.45
N GLU A 115 6.63 -4.21 14.68
CA GLU A 115 7.80 -3.57 15.24
C GLU A 115 9.07 -4.01 14.49
N GLN A 116 9.19 -5.30 14.16
CA GLN A 116 10.31 -5.84 13.38
C GLN A 116 10.23 -5.37 11.92
N LEU A 117 9.02 -5.35 11.35
CA LEU A 117 8.76 -4.82 10.02
C LEU A 117 9.18 -3.34 9.92
N SER A 118 8.85 -2.52 10.93
CA SER A 118 9.27 -1.11 11.02
C SER A 118 10.81 -0.99 11.06
N LEU A 119 11.48 -1.75 11.92
CA LEU A 119 12.94 -1.80 11.98
C LEU A 119 13.59 -2.26 10.65
N ARG A 120 12.93 -3.16 9.92
CA ARG A 120 13.36 -3.56 8.58
C ARG A 120 13.23 -2.43 7.58
N MET A 121 12.12 -1.67 7.62
CA MET A 121 11.89 -0.52 6.74
C MET A 121 12.94 0.57 6.91
N ASP A 122 13.42 0.79 8.14
CA ASP A 122 14.43 1.80 8.48
C ASP A 122 15.85 1.45 7.99
N ARG A 123 16.10 0.22 7.55
CA ARG A 123 17.41 -0.18 7.05
C ARG A 123 17.72 0.49 5.71
N ARG A 124 18.96 0.96 5.52
CA ARG A 124 19.45 1.67 4.31
C ARG A 124 19.12 0.99 2.98
N LYS A 125 19.08 -0.35 2.94
CA LYS A 125 18.77 -1.14 1.73
C LYS A 125 17.49 -1.93 1.90
N SER A 126 16.51 -1.38 2.61
CA SER A 126 15.20 -2.01 2.77
C SER A 126 14.43 -2.06 1.45
N PRO A 127 13.47 -2.97 1.27
CA PRO A 127 12.56 -2.94 0.14
C PRO A 127 11.83 -1.60 -0.01
N ASP A 128 11.38 -1.33 -1.23
CA ASP A 128 10.62 -0.12 -1.56
C ASP A 128 9.12 -0.30 -1.30
N PHE A 129 8.63 -1.54 -1.50
CA PHE A 129 7.23 -1.91 -1.44
C PHE A 129 7.01 -2.96 -0.37
N TYR A 130 6.00 -2.76 0.46
CA TYR A 130 5.64 -3.66 1.55
C TYR A 130 4.19 -4.08 1.44
N VAL A 131 3.96 -5.37 1.28
CA VAL A 131 2.63 -5.99 1.31
C VAL A 131 2.43 -6.62 2.67
N ILE A 132 1.31 -6.31 3.32
CA ILE A 132 0.95 -6.80 4.67
C ILE A 132 -0.36 -7.58 4.56
N ASP A 133 -0.27 -8.89 4.67
CA ASP A 133 -1.37 -9.85 4.50
C ASP A 133 -1.62 -10.66 5.78
N SER A 134 -2.66 -10.37 6.55
CA SER A 134 -3.69 -9.39 6.29
C SER A 134 -3.72 -8.31 7.37
N PHE A 135 -4.38 -7.18 7.07
CA PHE A 135 -4.54 -6.03 7.98
C PHE A 135 -5.15 -6.44 9.33
N GLN A 136 -6.06 -7.39 9.35
CA GLN A 136 -6.71 -7.89 10.56
C GLN A 136 -5.71 -8.48 11.56
N TYR A 137 -4.70 -9.18 11.07
CA TYR A 137 -3.67 -9.80 11.92
C TYR A 137 -2.69 -8.77 12.52
N THR A 138 -2.61 -7.58 11.96
CA THR A 138 -1.80 -6.50 12.56
C THR A 138 -2.39 -5.97 13.86
N GLN A 139 -3.69 -6.16 14.07
CA GLN A 139 -4.46 -5.60 15.19
C GLN A 139 -4.33 -4.08 15.36
N MET A 140 -3.87 -3.38 14.31
CA MET A 140 -3.68 -1.93 14.37
C MET A 140 -4.99 -1.18 14.56
N THR A 141 -5.00 -0.30 15.54
CA THR A 141 -5.96 0.80 15.58
C THR A 141 -5.66 1.80 14.48
N TYR A 142 -6.64 2.62 14.10
CA TYR A 142 -6.41 3.66 13.10
C TYR A 142 -5.31 4.67 13.51
N ALA A 143 -5.19 4.97 14.81
CA ALA A 143 -4.13 5.86 15.31
C ALA A 143 -2.73 5.23 15.17
N GLN A 144 -2.60 3.94 15.40
CA GLN A 144 -1.34 3.20 15.17
C GLN A 144 -0.99 3.14 13.68
N TYR A 145 -1.99 2.88 12.82
CA TYR A 145 -1.81 2.93 11.37
C TYR A 145 -1.28 4.30 10.90
N ILE A 146 -1.87 5.40 11.38
CA ILE A 146 -1.39 6.75 11.01
C ILE A 146 0.07 6.94 11.41
N ARG A 147 0.47 6.55 12.62
CA ARG A 147 1.86 6.64 13.06
C ARG A 147 2.79 5.78 12.20
N PHE A 148 2.38 4.57 11.87
CA PHE A 148 3.15 3.64 11.03
C PHE A 148 3.33 4.20 9.62
N LYS A 149 2.26 4.69 9.00
CA LYS A 149 2.30 5.37 7.68
C LYS A 149 3.22 6.58 7.70
N GLU A 150 3.10 7.43 8.73
CA GLU A 150 3.89 8.65 8.86
C GLU A 150 5.40 8.37 9.07
N ALA A 151 5.73 7.30 9.78
CA ALA A 151 7.12 6.86 9.99
C ALA A 151 7.76 6.35 8.68
N HIS A 152 6.98 5.78 7.77
CA HIS A 152 7.46 5.12 6.55
C HIS A 152 6.91 5.78 5.26
N ARG A 153 6.88 7.11 5.21
CA ARG A 153 6.37 7.90 4.07
C ARG A 153 7.13 7.69 2.76
N ASP A 154 8.36 7.18 2.83
CA ASP A 154 9.21 6.85 1.70
C ASP A 154 8.89 5.50 1.06
N LYS A 155 7.99 4.71 1.67
CA LYS A 155 7.59 3.38 1.21
C LYS A 155 6.20 3.39 0.57
N LEU A 156 5.95 2.39 -0.28
CA LEU A 156 4.60 2.01 -0.66
C LEU A 156 4.14 0.88 0.27
N LEU A 157 3.09 1.15 1.04
CA LEU A 157 2.46 0.21 1.96
C LEU A 157 1.18 -0.34 1.32
N ILE A 158 1.11 -1.63 1.09
CA ILE A 158 -0.03 -2.31 0.48
C ILE A 158 -0.66 -3.21 1.53
N PHE A 159 -1.82 -2.82 2.04
CA PHE A 159 -2.56 -3.62 3.00
C PHE A 159 -3.59 -4.49 2.30
N ILE A 160 -3.58 -5.77 2.63
CA ILE A 160 -4.62 -6.71 2.22
C ILE A 160 -5.59 -6.87 3.38
N SER A 161 -6.88 -6.93 3.09
CA SER A 161 -7.93 -7.02 4.10
C SER A 161 -9.02 -7.99 3.68
N HIS A 162 -9.63 -8.59 4.68
CA HIS A 162 -10.89 -9.32 4.51
C HIS A 162 -12.02 -8.34 4.18
N ALA A 163 -13.10 -8.84 3.63
CA ALA A 163 -14.31 -8.09 3.36
C ALA A 163 -15.48 -8.59 4.23
N ALA A 164 -16.35 -7.65 4.62
CA ALA A 164 -17.69 -7.92 5.13
C ALA A 164 -18.70 -7.42 4.08
N GLY A 165 -19.19 -8.33 3.24
CA GLY A 165 -19.91 -8.00 2.02
C GLY A 165 -18.99 -7.28 1.01
N LYS A 166 -19.35 -6.08 0.57
CA LYS A 166 -18.56 -5.26 -0.35
C LYS A 166 -17.60 -4.28 0.34
N ASN A 167 -17.60 -4.21 1.65
CA ASN A 167 -16.78 -3.28 2.40
C ASN A 167 -15.60 -3.99 3.09
N PRO A 168 -14.49 -3.29 3.38
CA PRO A 168 -13.45 -3.83 4.25
C PRO A 168 -14.02 -4.27 5.61
N ASP A 169 -13.51 -5.38 6.14
CA ASP A 169 -13.96 -5.90 7.43
C ASP A 169 -13.27 -5.17 8.60
N GLY A 170 -14.10 -4.71 9.53
CA GLY A 170 -13.66 -4.02 10.72
C GLY A 170 -13.55 -2.50 10.58
N ARG A 171 -13.69 -1.81 11.72
CA ARG A 171 -13.76 -0.34 11.81
C ARG A 171 -12.45 0.33 11.40
N SER A 172 -11.31 -0.24 11.82
CA SER A 172 -9.98 0.27 11.45
C SER A 172 -9.71 0.09 9.96
N ALA A 173 -9.98 -1.09 9.39
CA ALA A 173 -9.80 -1.39 7.97
C ALA A 173 -10.59 -0.41 7.07
N LYS A 174 -11.85 -0.10 7.41
CA LYS A 174 -12.65 0.89 6.68
C LYS A 174 -11.98 2.26 6.67
N LYS A 175 -11.45 2.73 7.81
CA LYS A 175 -10.77 4.03 7.90
C LYS A 175 -9.48 4.05 7.10
N VAL A 176 -8.70 2.96 7.11
CA VAL A 176 -7.48 2.82 6.31
C VAL A 176 -7.81 2.82 4.81
N ALA A 177 -8.85 2.11 4.40
CA ALA A 177 -9.32 2.14 3.02
C ALA A 177 -9.76 3.54 2.57
N TYR A 178 -10.35 4.36 3.45
CA TYR A 178 -10.66 5.76 3.11
C TYR A 178 -9.40 6.60 2.92
N ASP A 179 -8.35 6.37 3.72
CA ASP A 179 -7.09 7.10 3.67
C ASP A 179 -6.19 6.67 2.49
N ALA A 180 -6.34 5.44 1.99
CA ALA A 180 -5.52 4.89 0.91
C ALA A 180 -5.67 5.69 -0.39
N SER A 181 -4.53 5.90 -1.09
CA SER A 181 -4.49 6.54 -2.41
C SER A 181 -5.05 5.64 -3.51
N LEU A 182 -4.82 4.32 -3.41
CA LEU A 182 -5.40 3.32 -4.29
C LEU A 182 -6.26 2.33 -3.51
N LYS A 183 -7.47 2.07 -4.01
CA LYS A 183 -8.49 1.23 -3.39
C LYS A 183 -8.92 0.16 -4.38
N ILE A 184 -8.66 -1.11 -4.04
CA ILE A 184 -8.84 -2.24 -4.95
C ILE A 184 -9.76 -3.26 -4.28
N TYR A 185 -10.93 -3.46 -4.84
CA TYR A 185 -11.86 -4.51 -4.43
C TYR A 185 -11.68 -5.74 -5.33
N VAL A 186 -11.53 -6.91 -4.72
CA VAL A 186 -11.34 -8.17 -5.44
C VAL A 186 -12.55 -9.06 -5.22
N GLU A 187 -13.24 -9.40 -6.31
CA GLU A 187 -14.42 -10.28 -6.32
C GLU A 187 -14.43 -11.13 -7.59
N GLY A 188 -14.73 -12.42 -7.44
CA GLY A 188 -14.85 -13.33 -8.60
C GLY A 188 -13.59 -13.38 -9.48
N TYR A 189 -12.40 -13.37 -8.86
CA TYR A 189 -11.08 -13.34 -9.52
C TYR A 189 -10.84 -12.12 -10.41
N ARG A 190 -11.55 -11.02 -10.15
CA ARG A 190 -11.36 -9.72 -10.81
C ARG A 190 -11.04 -8.65 -9.78
N ALA A 191 -10.14 -7.73 -10.14
CA ALA A 191 -9.80 -6.58 -9.33
C ALA A 191 -10.50 -5.33 -9.88
N PHE A 192 -11.19 -4.60 -9.01
CA PHE A 192 -11.92 -3.39 -9.35
C PHE A 192 -11.31 -2.20 -8.62
N LEU A 193 -10.81 -1.22 -9.37
CA LEU A 193 -10.35 0.02 -8.77
C LEU A 193 -11.55 0.88 -8.37
N ALA A 194 -11.66 1.14 -7.09
CA ALA A 194 -12.75 1.95 -6.55
C ALA A 194 -12.53 3.46 -6.72
N THR A 195 -11.29 3.89 -6.99
CA THR A 195 -10.90 5.30 -7.00
C THR A 195 -11.01 5.95 -8.38
N PHE A 196 -10.63 5.25 -9.46
CA PHE A 196 -10.54 5.83 -10.80
C PHE A 196 -11.87 5.95 -11.55
N LYS A 197 -12.87 5.10 -11.28
CA LYS A 197 -14.16 5.20 -11.99
C LYS A 197 -14.84 6.55 -11.82
N LYS A 198 -14.74 7.16 -10.64
CA LYS A 198 -15.38 8.46 -10.37
C LYS A 198 -14.63 9.65 -10.98
N VAL A 199 -13.29 9.59 -11.04
CA VAL A 199 -12.48 10.66 -11.63
C VAL A 199 -12.63 10.67 -13.14
N ASN A 200 -12.52 9.53 -13.80
CA ASN A 200 -12.67 9.44 -15.27
C ASN A 200 -14.09 9.78 -15.74
N GLU A 201 -15.13 9.48 -14.96
CA GLU A 201 -16.51 9.89 -15.28
C GLU A 201 -16.70 11.39 -15.08
N ALA A 202 -16.08 11.99 -14.06
CA ALA A 202 -16.11 13.43 -13.81
C ALA A 202 -15.29 14.22 -14.82
N GLU A 203 -14.12 13.72 -15.22
CA GLU A 203 -13.28 14.33 -16.27
C GLU A 203 -13.96 14.27 -17.63
N LYS A 204 -14.52 13.11 -18.02
CA LYS A 204 -15.31 12.99 -19.25
C LYS A 204 -16.56 13.87 -19.26
N ALA A 205 -17.21 14.03 -18.11
CA ALA A 205 -18.36 14.93 -17.97
C ALA A 205 -17.93 16.39 -18.05
N ALA A 206 -16.77 16.76 -17.51
CA ALA A 206 -16.21 18.11 -17.59
C ALA A 206 -15.74 18.44 -19.01
N GLU A 207 -15.08 17.53 -19.72
CA GLU A 207 -14.70 17.68 -21.13
C GLU A 207 -15.92 17.81 -22.04
N ALA A 208 -16.99 17.01 -21.81
CA ALA A 208 -18.23 17.10 -22.56
C ALA A 208 -19.01 18.40 -22.28
N ALA A 209 -18.82 19.04 -21.14
CA ALA A 209 -19.44 20.31 -20.79
C ALA A 209 -18.69 21.54 -21.33
N LEU A 210 -17.44 21.35 -21.79
CA LEU A 210 -16.58 22.39 -22.37
C LEU A 210 -16.53 22.35 -23.91
N ALA A 211 -17.12 21.33 -24.54
CA ALA A 211 -17.25 21.14 -25.99
C ALA A 211 -18.60 21.65 -26.47
#